data_0fbb445bf9cec8e1d82268f03dc2a180
#
_entry.id   0fbb445bf9cec8e1d82268f03dc2a180
#
_cell.length_a   1.000
_cell.length_b   1.000
_cell.length_c   1.000
_cell.angle_alpha   90.00
_cell.angle_beta   90.00
_cell.angle_gamma   90.00
#
_symmetry.space_group_name_H-M   'P 1'
#
loop_
_entity.id
_entity.type
_entity.pdbx_description
1 polymer ?
#
loop_
_entity_poly.entity_id
_entity_poly.type
_entity_poly.pdbx_seq_one_letter_code
_entity_poly.pdbx_strand_id
1 'polypeptide(L)'
;MTKIPLFPLNMVVLPFEKVPLHIFEPRYKKMISESIENNSPFGIVLNNNGSVDSVGCTLNVTKVIKHYESGEYDLIATGKKCFQIIDKSKEGNLWIGNIEYMEGCLLYTSPSPRDRG
;
A
#
# COMPACT_ATOMS: atom_id res chain seq x y z
N MET A 1 -9.16 -14.53 -4.51
CA MET A 1 -8.35 -13.36 -4.81
C MET A 1 -9.02 -12.09 -4.32
N THR A 2 -8.23 -11.14 -3.94
CA THR A 2 -8.72 -9.89 -3.37
C THR A 2 -8.38 -8.73 -4.30
N LYS A 3 -9.31 -7.83 -4.47
CA LYS A 3 -9.12 -6.67 -5.33
C LYS A 3 -8.93 -5.43 -4.46
N ILE A 4 -7.82 -4.73 -4.61
CA ILE A 4 -7.52 -3.56 -3.81
C ILE A 4 -6.95 -2.43 -4.68
N PRO A 5 -7.10 -1.17 -4.24
CA PRO A 5 -6.41 -0.07 -4.91
C PRO A 5 -4.92 -0.11 -4.59
N LEU A 6 -4.12 0.31 -5.55
CA LEU A 6 -2.66 0.30 -5.44
C LEU A 6 -2.11 1.72 -5.43
N PHE A 7 -1.12 1.94 -4.59
CA PHE A 7 -0.46 3.24 -4.46
C PHE A 7 1.04 3.04 -4.75
N PRO A 8 1.48 3.36 -5.98
CA PRO A 8 2.90 3.21 -6.33
C PRO A 8 3.74 4.29 -5.65
N LEU A 9 4.80 3.85 -4.98
CA LEU A 9 5.73 4.76 -4.31
C LEU A 9 7.16 4.25 -4.52
N ASN A 10 8.13 5.12 -4.29
CA ASN A 10 9.55 4.75 -4.40
C ASN A 10 10.05 4.16 -3.08
N MET A 11 9.28 3.29 -2.49
CA MET A 11 9.65 2.68 -1.22
C MET A 11 9.02 1.31 -1.09
N VAL A 12 9.65 0.49 -0.25
CA VAL A 12 9.14 -0.84 0.11
C VAL A 12 8.65 -0.76 1.55
N VAL A 13 7.46 -1.30 1.78
CA VAL A 13 6.87 -1.32 3.12
C VAL A 13 6.82 -2.75 3.60
N LEU A 14 7.21 -2.95 4.85
CA LEU A 14 7.19 -4.26 5.50
C LEU A 14 6.00 -4.36 6.43
N PRO A 15 5.55 -5.59 6.75
CA PRO A 15 4.47 -5.76 7.73
C PRO A 15 4.82 -5.10 9.06
N PHE A 16 3.83 -4.50 9.69
CA PHE A 16 3.92 -3.79 10.97
C PHE A 16 4.69 -2.48 10.92
N GLU A 17 5.20 -2.11 9.77
CA GLU A 17 5.89 -0.83 9.60
C GLU A 17 4.87 0.30 9.56
N LYS A 18 5.18 1.39 10.26
CA LYS A 18 4.34 2.59 10.25
C LYS A 18 4.90 3.57 9.24
N VAL A 19 4.04 4.02 8.34
CA VAL A 19 4.44 4.87 7.23
C VAL A 19 3.67 6.18 7.29
N PRO A 20 4.36 7.31 7.46
CA PRO A 20 3.68 8.60 7.35
C PRO A 20 3.46 8.93 5.88
N LEU A 21 2.26 9.38 5.55
CA LEU A 21 1.90 9.71 4.18
C LEU A 21 1.23 11.08 4.13
N HIS A 22 1.56 11.83 3.09
CA HIS A 22 0.88 13.07 2.76
C HIS A 22 0.15 12.84 1.43
N ILE A 23 -1.17 12.85 1.50
CA ILE A 23 -2.01 12.51 0.35
C ILE A 23 -2.57 13.79 -0.25
N PHE A 24 -2.16 14.11 -1.48
CA PHE A 24 -2.57 15.36 -2.13
C PHE A 24 -3.16 15.15 -3.52
N GLU A 25 -2.91 14.03 -4.19
CA GLU A 25 -3.46 13.80 -5.52
C GLU A 25 -4.92 13.36 -5.42
N PRO A 26 -5.81 13.88 -6.30
CA PRO A 26 -7.24 13.57 -6.21
C PRO A 26 -7.57 12.08 -6.20
N ARG A 27 -6.88 11.28 -7.01
CA ARG A 27 -7.12 9.84 -7.06
C ARG A 27 -6.82 9.16 -5.72
N TYR A 28 -5.79 9.63 -5.03
CA TYR A 28 -5.41 9.03 -3.76
C TYR A 28 -6.20 9.61 -2.59
N LYS A 29 -6.67 10.86 -2.71
CA LYS A 29 -7.60 11.42 -1.71
C LYS A 29 -8.85 10.56 -1.63
N LYS A 30 -9.41 10.19 -2.79
CA LYS A 30 -10.59 9.34 -2.85
C LYS A 30 -10.30 7.96 -2.29
N MET A 31 -9.17 7.37 -2.68
CA MET A 31 -8.75 6.06 -2.21
C MET A 31 -8.65 6.03 -0.68
N ILE A 32 -8.00 7.03 -0.10
CA ILE A 32 -7.81 7.12 1.35
C ILE A 32 -9.13 7.37 2.06
N SER A 33 -9.96 8.25 1.52
CA SER A 33 -11.28 8.53 2.09
C SER A 33 -12.11 7.26 2.19
N GLU A 34 -12.12 6.46 1.12
CA GLU A 34 -12.85 5.20 1.10
C GLU A 34 -12.23 4.18 2.06
N SER A 35 -10.90 4.15 2.13
CA SER A 35 -10.21 3.27 3.05
C SER A 35 -10.57 3.57 4.50
N ILE A 36 -10.62 4.83 4.87
CA ILE A 36 -10.99 5.26 6.22
C ILE A 36 -12.45 4.91 6.50
N GLU A 37 -13.32 5.24 5.57
CA GLU A 37 -14.77 5.07 5.75
C GLU A 37 -15.16 3.60 5.86
N ASN A 38 -14.55 2.76 5.03
CA ASN A 38 -14.89 1.34 4.97
C ASN A 38 -13.94 0.47 5.79
N ASN A 39 -12.94 1.08 6.41
CA ASN A 39 -11.88 0.36 7.12
C ASN A 39 -11.26 -0.72 6.24
N SER A 40 -11.00 -0.36 4.98
CA SER A 40 -10.47 -1.29 3.99
C SER A 40 -9.00 -1.00 3.71
N PRO A 41 -8.22 -2.00 3.32
CA PRO A 41 -6.81 -1.81 3.03
C PRO A 41 -6.57 -1.24 1.65
N PHE A 42 -5.42 -0.63 1.48
CA PHE A 42 -4.87 -0.30 0.17
C PHE A 42 -3.46 -0.89 0.10
N GLY A 43 -2.91 -1.01 -1.11
CA GLY A 43 -1.59 -1.60 -1.28
C GLY A 43 -0.56 -0.59 -1.71
N ILE A 44 0.59 -0.59 -1.06
CA ILE A 44 1.75 0.16 -1.53
C ILE A 44 2.62 -0.80 -2.32
N VAL A 45 2.96 -0.41 -3.55
CA VAL A 45 3.82 -1.16 -4.44
C VAL A 45 4.98 -0.28 -4.88
N LEU A 46 6.11 -0.90 -5.14
CA LEU A 46 7.29 -0.17 -5.59
C LEU A 46 7.07 0.31 -7.02
N ASN A 47 7.26 1.61 -7.23
CA ASN A 47 7.24 2.20 -8.56
C ASN A 47 8.68 2.19 -9.09
N ASN A 48 8.93 1.40 -10.11
CA ASN A 48 10.25 1.21 -10.67
C ASN A 48 10.26 1.74 -12.10
N ASN A 49 10.69 2.99 -12.28
CA ASN A 49 10.80 3.64 -13.59
C ASN A 49 9.49 3.57 -14.39
N GLY A 50 8.37 3.87 -13.71
CA GLY A 50 7.06 3.87 -14.37
C GLY A 50 6.38 2.53 -14.41
N SER A 51 7.07 1.47 -13.98
CA SER A 51 6.50 0.14 -13.85
C SER A 51 6.16 -0.12 -12.39
N VAL A 52 5.07 -0.83 -12.18
CA VAL A 52 4.65 -1.23 -10.84
C VAL A 52 5.19 -2.64 -10.58
N ASP A 53 5.89 -2.79 -9.46
CA ASP A 53 6.40 -4.10 -9.07
C ASP A 53 5.24 -5.06 -8.82
N SER A 54 5.48 -6.35 -8.94
CA SER A 54 4.46 -7.37 -8.77
C SER A 54 4.21 -7.74 -7.30
N VAL A 55 5.03 -7.22 -6.40
CA VAL A 55 4.93 -7.52 -4.96
C VAL A 55 4.76 -6.20 -4.22
N GLY A 56 3.90 -6.20 -3.21
CA GLY A 56 3.66 -5.03 -2.37
C GLY A 56 3.20 -5.43 -0.99
N CYS A 57 2.75 -4.44 -0.23
CA CYS A 57 2.27 -4.65 1.12
C CYS A 57 0.96 -3.90 1.31
N THR A 58 -0.01 -4.54 1.94
CA THR A 58 -1.26 -3.86 2.30
C THR A 58 -1.06 -3.05 3.55
N LEU A 59 -1.74 -1.91 3.60
CA LEU A 59 -1.72 -1.03 4.76
C LEU A 59 -3.13 -0.62 5.10
N ASN A 60 -3.35 -0.35 6.38
CA ASN A 60 -4.57 0.30 6.85
C ASN A 60 -4.19 1.64 7.46
N VAL A 61 -5.06 2.62 7.29
CA VAL A 61 -4.89 3.91 7.95
C VAL A 61 -5.12 3.70 9.45
N THR A 62 -4.10 3.99 10.26
CA THR A 62 -4.19 3.80 11.70
C THR A 62 -4.30 5.12 12.45
N LYS A 63 -3.92 6.23 11.81
CA LYS A 63 -4.04 7.54 12.43
C LYS A 63 -4.14 8.62 11.37
N VAL A 64 -5.15 9.49 11.48
CA VAL A 64 -5.24 10.69 10.64
C VAL A 64 -4.71 11.84 11.48
N ILE A 65 -3.59 12.42 11.07
CA ILE A 65 -2.97 13.53 11.79
C ILE A 65 -3.72 14.82 11.48
N LYS A 66 -4.02 15.02 10.20
CA LYS A 66 -4.73 16.22 9.76
C LYS A 66 -5.47 15.93 8.46
N HIS A 67 -6.70 16.44 8.37
CA HIS A 67 -7.49 16.41 7.15
C HIS A 67 -7.74 17.86 6.74
N TYR A 68 -7.20 18.26 5.59
CA TYR A 68 -7.26 19.64 5.13
C TYR A 68 -8.57 19.91 4.41
N GLU A 69 -8.97 21.17 4.38
CA GLU A 69 -10.18 21.56 3.65
C GLU A 69 -10.13 21.23 2.17
N SER A 70 -8.93 21.22 1.59
CA SER A 70 -8.72 20.83 0.20
C SER A 70 -8.93 19.35 -0.06
N GLY A 71 -9.12 18.56 0.99
CA GLY A 71 -9.25 17.10 0.89
C GLY A 71 -7.95 16.36 1.08
N GLU A 72 -6.85 17.06 1.30
CA GLU A 72 -5.57 16.42 1.55
C GLU A 72 -5.54 15.80 2.94
N TYR A 73 -4.69 14.79 3.10
CA TYR A 73 -4.53 14.11 4.39
C TYR A 73 -3.07 14.02 4.76
N ASP A 74 -2.78 14.26 6.04
CA ASP A 74 -1.56 13.80 6.68
C ASP A 74 -1.95 12.65 7.59
N LEU A 75 -1.38 11.48 7.36
CA LEU A 75 -1.81 10.30 8.09
C LEU A 75 -0.65 9.33 8.31
N ILE A 76 -0.89 8.37 9.17
CA ILE A 76 0.01 7.23 9.36
C ILE A 76 -0.77 5.97 9.01
N ALA A 77 -0.17 5.16 8.16
CA ALA A 77 -0.71 3.85 7.81
C ALA A 77 0.25 2.78 8.29
N THR A 78 -0.28 1.64 8.67
CA THR A 78 0.51 0.54 9.18
C THR A 78 0.44 -0.63 8.23
N GLY A 79 1.60 -1.19 7.87
CA GLY A 79 1.69 -2.36 7.01
C GLY A 79 1.05 -3.57 7.67
N LYS A 80 0.41 -4.40 6.88
CA LYS A 80 -0.29 -5.59 7.38
C LYS A 80 0.29 -6.86 6.78
N LYS A 81 0.08 -7.06 5.48
CA LYS A 81 0.48 -8.32 4.82
C LYS A 81 1.10 -8.02 3.47
N CYS A 82 2.09 -8.80 3.12
CA CYS A 82 2.63 -8.77 1.77
C CYS A 82 1.71 -9.50 0.82
N PHE A 83 1.75 -9.09 -0.44
CA PHE A 83 0.92 -9.70 -1.47
C PHE A 83 1.68 -9.75 -2.79
N GLN A 84 1.20 -10.60 -3.66
CA GLN A 84 1.64 -10.66 -5.04
C GLN A 84 0.48 -10.22 -5.93
N ILE A 85 0.78 -9.39 -6.93
CA ILE A 85 -0.22 -8.97 -7.89
C ILE A 85 -0.37 -10.07 -8.92
N ILE A 86 -1.60 -10.58 -9.06
CA ILE A 86 -1.91 -11.57 -10.07
C ILE A 86 -2.31 -10.88 -11.37
N ASP A 87 -3.08 -9.80 -11.24
CA ASP A 87 -3.54 -9.03 -12.38
C ASP A 87 -3.77 -7.60 -11.93
N LYS A 88 -3.60 -6.65 -12.82
CA LYS A 88 -3.82 -5.24 -12.50
C LYS A 88 -4.50 -4.53 -13.66
N SER A 89 -5.28 -3.52 -13.32
CA SER A 89 -5.96 -2.68 -14.30
C SER A 89 -6.03 -1.26 -13.76
N LYS A 90 -6.35 -0.32 -14.63
CA LYS A 90 -6.59 1.06 -14.22
C LYS A 90 -8.06 1.35 -14.26
N GLU A 91 -8.55 1.98 -13.18
CA GLU A 91 -9.90 2.54 -13.15
C GLU A 91 -9.74 4.04 -13.00
N GLY A 92 -9.95 4.76 -14.11
CA GLY A 92 -9.62 6.16 -14.16
C GLY A 92 -8.10 6.34 -14.04
N ASN A 93 -7.66 7.04 -13.02
CA ASN A 93 -6.24 7.29 -12.76
C ASN A 93 -5.67 6.41 -11.66
N LEU A 94 -6.42 5.43 -11.19
CA LEU A 94 -6.03 4.62 -10.06
C LEU A 94 -5.78 3.18 -10.50
N TRP A 95 -4.63 2.64 -10.11
CA TRP A 95 -4.32 1.23 -10.31
C TRP A 95 -5.12 0.39 -9.33
N ILE A 96 -5.71 -0.68 -9.85
CA ILE A 96 -6.43 -1.67 -9.04
C ILE A 96 -5.76 -3.02 -9.30
N GLY A 97 -5.44 -3.73 -8.24
CA GLY A 97 -4.80 -5.03 -8.37
C GLY A 97 -5.66 -6.14 -7.83
N ASN A 98 -5.71 -7.25 -8.58
CA ASN A 98 -6.14 -8.53 -8.02
C ASN A 98 -4.90 -9.14 -7.39
N ILE A 99 -4.97 -9.39 -6.10
CA ILE A 99 -3.82 -9.80 -5.34
C ILE A 99 -4.05 -11.12 -4.63
N GLU A 100 -2.95 -11.77 -4.30
CA GLU A 100 -2.92 -12.95 -3.46
C GLU A 100 -1.96 -12.68 -2.32
N TYR A 101 -2.41 -12.91 -1.09
CA TYR A 101 -1.56 -12.68 0.06
C TYR A 101 -0.43 -13.70 0.11
N MET A 102 0.75 -13.25 0.48
CA MET A 102 1.93 -14.09 0.58
C MET A 102 2.21 -14.39 2.04
N GLU A 103 2.39 -15.65 2.35
CA GLU A 103 2.90 -16.03 3.66
C GLU A 103 4.40 -15.93 3.63
N GLY A 104 5.00 -15.65 4.76
CA GLY A 104 6.44 -15.61 4.88
C GLY A 104 7.09 -14.40 4.24
N CYS A 105 6.35 -13.31 4.10
CA CYS A 105 6.89 -12.07 3.56
C CYS A 105 8.18 -11.64 4.28
N LEU A 106 8.22 -11.84 5.58
CA LEU A 106 9.42 -11.49 6.36
C LEU A 106 10.62 -12.34 5.96
N LEU A 107 10.37 -13.57 5.58
CA LEU A 107 11.44 -14.44 5.09
C LEU A 107 11.95 -13.96 3.74
N TYR A 108 11.04 -13.49 2.91
CA TYR A 108 11.40 -12.97 1.61
C TYR A 108 12.33 -11.76 1.74
N THR A 109 12.08 -10.91 2.72
CA THR A 109 12.87 -9.70 2.93
C THR A 109 14.08 -9.92 3.79
N SER A 110 14.17 -11.06 4.50
CA SER A 110 15.30 -11.40 5.35
C SER A 110 16.41 -12.01 4.50
N PRO A 111 17.52 -11.47 4.47
CA PRO A 111 18.64 -12.05 3.75
C PRO A 111 19.34 -13.12 4.57
N SER A 112 19.10 -13.19 5.28
CA SER A 112 19.47 -13.55 5.87
C SER A 112 20.04 -13.83 6.48
N PRO A 113 20.12 -14.15 6.85
CA PRO A 113 20.43 -14.49 7.49
C PRO A 113 20.72 -14.81 8.12
N ARG A 114 20.59 -14.77 8.52
CA ARG A 114 20.39 -14.93 9.14
C ARG A 114 20.87 -15.48 9.40
N ASP A 115 20.98 -15.28 9.63
CA ASP A 115 21.02 -15.67 9.82
C ASP A 115 21.25 -16.22 9.98
N ARG A 116 21.57 -16.28 10.13
CA ARG A 116 21.45 -16.61 10.11
C ARG A 116 21.63 -16.85 9.83
N GLY A 117 21.88 -16.76 9.91
CA GLY A 117 21.72 -16.59 9.65
C GLY A 117 21.63 -16.66 9.60
#